data_fcc102e623ec752a9485c14b94706bbc
#
_entry.id   fcc102e623ec752a9485c14b94706bbc
#
_cell.length_a   1.000
_cell.length_b   1.000
_cell.length_c   1.000
_cell.angle_alpha   90.00
_cell.angle_beta   90.00
_cell.angle_gamma   90.00
#
_symmetry.space_group_name_H-M   'P 1'
#
loop_
_entity.id
_entity.type
_entity.pdbx_description
1 polymer ?
#
loop_
_entity_poly.entity_id
_entity_poly.type
_entity_poly.pdbx_seq_one_letter_code
_entity_poly.pdbx_strand_id
1 'polypeptide(L)'
;MAQALDDLLDSLEDADDATREEAAKALAELANPATLDALISACSDEFWSVRTRAGWGVARIGGPKAIEALIVLFNDPIMEVRNEAVAAVVSLGAGQLDRLLAAMKDERWRVREHAAKACGDLHDSRAVDALVFACRDRDGAVKSAAAEALGKIGDPKAIPALVKLFRDSSKIVRETAGIALVAIGQPSVDLLLETLKDKDFVVRCHAARALGGMTTDYQIGRSWVREPRVVDALIEALKDPDRAVREDATIALGMIGDPRAIDGLLEAMKDGAVKRHAIASLGMIGDPRALPAVLAALKGKGVRQDGTPTPGCIVSEDAFIKEAAATALGHFRDPRVIPDLIMLLKDGVLREKAAAALVLIGDSAIEPLISFLYDPKASEVEAEGERVLSYASVRLTAKDSLRLLVVETLEHLGWTPPDEETSVDSSQADNLRVDRPLGDIGRFGPSGDFAKGSVR
;
A
#
# COMPACT_ATOMS: atom_id res chain seq x y z
N MET A 1 -6.59 10.79 51.43
CA MET A 1 -6.41 11.38 50.06
C MET A 1 -5.17 12.24 49.99
N ALA A 2 -4.96 13.20 50.90
CA ALA A 2 -3.73 14.03 50.85
C ALA A 2 -2.46 13.19 51.02
N GLN A 3 -2.40 12.32 52.05
CA GLN A 3 -1.25 11.41 52.28
C GLN A 3 -0.96 10.53 51.02
N ALA A 4 -1.97 9.97 50.37
CA ALA A 4 -1.79 9.15 49.18
C ALA A 4 -1.30 9.95 47.95
N LEU A 5 -1.59 11.25 47.91
CA LEU A 5 -1.07 12.15 46.86
C LEU A 5 0.40 12.48 47.10
N ASP A 6 0.78 12.73 48.37
CA ASP A 6 2.16 12.99 48.74
C ASP A 6 3.04 11.76 48.49
N ASP A 7 2.53 10.56 48.84
CA ASP A 7 3.23 9.28 48.57
C ASP A 7 3.47 9.06 47.04
N LEU A 8 2.51 9.46 46.17
CA LEU A 8 2.68 9.36 44.72
C LEU A 8 3.66 10.42 44.17
N LEU A 9 3.68 11.61 44.77
CA LEU A 9 4.67 12.64 44.40
C LEU A 9 6.09 12.22 44.78
N ASP A 10 6.26 11.62 45.96
CA ASP A 10 7.55 11.06 46.38
C ASP A 10 7.99 9.92 45.46
N SER A 11 7.05 9.08 45.01
CA SER A 11 7.32 7.96 44.08
C SER A 11 7.76 8.44 42.70
N LEU A 12 7.45 9.67 42.28
CA LEU A 12 7.99 10.22 41.02
C LEU A 12 9.51 10.50 41.07
N GLU A 13 10.08 10.59 42.26
CA GLU A 13 11.52 10.81 42.48
C GLU A 13 12.27 9.51 42.88
N ASP A 14 11.59 8.33 42.83
CA ASP A 14 12.20 7.05 43.16
C ASP A 14 13.34 6.68 42.21
N ALA A 15 14.29 5.91 42.71
CA ALA A 15 15.42 5.43 41.90
C ALA A 15 14.99 4.40 40.83
N ASP A 16 13.89 3.65 41.10
CA ASP A 16 13.35 2.64 40.19
C ASP A 16 12.44 3.28 39.14
N ASP A 17 12.75 3.07 37.86
CA ASP A 17 12.01 3.62 36.74
C ASP A 17 10.58 3.06 36.61
N ALA A 18 10.34 1.81 37.01
CA ALA A 18 9.00 1.24 37.01
C ALA A 18 8.11 1.88 38.09
N THR A 19 8.69 2.20 39.24
CA THR A 19 8.00 2.93 40.32
C THR A 19 7.64 4.34 39.86
N ARG A 20 8.56 5.07 39.21
CA ARG A 20 8.27 6.40 38.63
C ARG A 20 7.21 6.35 37.54
N GLU A 21 7.23 5.30 36.67
CA GLU A 21 6.19 5.14 35.62
C GLU A 21 4.80 4.92 36.22
N GLU A 22 4.66 4.03 37.21
CA GLU A 22 3.36 3.79 37.86
C GLU A 22 2.87 5.00 38.62
N ALA A 23 3.77 5.77 39.27
CA ALA A 23 3.42 7.03 39.92
C ALA A 23 2.91 8.07 38.90
N ALA A 24 3.63 8.27 37.79
CA ALA A 24 3.21 9.16 36.72
C ALA A 24 1.84 8.77 36.14
N LYS A 25 1.59 7.48 35.95
CA LYS A 25 0.32 6.94 35.48
C LYS A 25 -0.80 7.20 36.49
N ALA A 26 -0.59 6.90 37.77
CA ALA A 26 -1.57 7.14 38.82
C ALA A 26 -1.92 8.63 38.96
N LEU A 27 -0.92 9.50 38.91
CA LEU A 27 -1.12 10.96 38.93
C LEU A 27 -1.87 11.45 37.68
N ALA A 28 -1.58 10.86 36.50
CA ALA A 28 -2.32 11.14 35.28
C ALA A 28 -3.79 10.74 35.39
N GLU A 29 -4.11 9.62 36.03
CA GLU A 29 -5.48 9.16 36.27
C GLU A 29 -6.25 10.08 37.24
N LEU A 30 -5.57 10.57 38.28
CA LEU A 30 -6.15 11.51 39.24
C LEU A 30 -6.45 12.87 38.62
N ALA A 31 -5.70 13.30 37.63
CA ALA A 31 -5.81 14.59 36.94
C ALA A 31 -5.96 15.77 37.91
N ASN A 32 -5.22 15.76 39.02
CA ASN A 32 -5.28 16.83 40.03
C ASN A 32 -4.44 18.04 39.59
N PRO A 33 -5.03 19.26 39.47
CA PRO A 33 -4.28 20.44 39.08
C PRO A 33 -3.05 20.78 39.97
N ALA A 34 -3.05 20.37 41.24
CA ALA A 34 -1.94 20.57 42.16
C ALA A 34 -0.67 19.77 41.77
N THR A 35 -0.80 18.69 40.96
CA THR A 35 0.31 17.86 40.52
C THR A 35 0.89 18.28 39.18
N LEU A 36 0.37 19.32 38.54
CA LEU A 36 0.79 19.75 37.22
C LEU A 36 2.28 20.04 37.12
N ASP A 37 2.87 20.77 38.06
CA ASP A 37 4.28 21.15 38.01
C ASP A 37 5.17 19.92 38.22
N ALA A 38 4.80 18.93 39.06
CA ALA A 38 5.50 17.66 39.21
C ALA A 38 5.45 16.81 37.93
N LEU A 39 4.30 16.68 37.30
CA LEU A 39 4.17 15.98 36.02
C LEU A 39 4.92 16.69 34.89
N ILE A 40 4.99 18.01 34.87
CA ILE A 40 5.82 18.78 33.93
C ILE A 40 7.31 18.45 34.15
N SER A 41 7.77 18.34 35.40
CA SER A 41 9.13 17.92 35.71
C SER A 41 9.41 16.50 35.21
N ALA A 42 8.48 15.55 35.43
CA ALA A 42 8.56 14.17 34.95
C ALA A 42 8.54 14.02 33.42
N CYS A 43 8.10 15.04 32.67
CA CYS A 43 8.29 15.09 31.21
C CYS A 43 9.78 15.19 30.79
N SER A 44 10.69 15.40 31.72
CA SER A 44 12.15 15.41 31.48
C SER A 44 12.86 14.21 32.10
N ASP A 45 12.14 13.19 32.55
CA ASP A 45 12.68 11.96 33.11
C ASP A 45 13.65 11.28 32.14
N GLU A 46 14.66 10.59 32.64
CA GLU A 46 15.60 9.83 31.82
C GLU A 46 14.91 8.67 31.08
N PHE A 47 13.85 8.10 31.68
CA PHE A 47 13.12 6.96 31.12
C PHE A 47 11.95 7.41 30.26
N TRP A 48 11.91 6.96 29.02
CA TRP A 48 10.93 7.44 28.02
C TRP A 48 9.47 7.16 28.37
N SER A 49 9.19 6.02 29.03
CA SER A 49 7.82 5.68 29.43
C SER A 49 7.28 6.60 30.50
N VAL A 50 8.14 7.04 31.45
CA VAL A 50 7.78 8.06 32.46
C VAL A 50 7.42 9.36 31.77
N ARG A 51 8.25 9.83 30.80
CA ARG A 51 7.94 11.06 30.04
C ARG A 51 6.60 10.96 29.31
N THR A 52 6.29 9.80 28.73
CA THR A 52 5.02 9.56 28.04
C THR A 52 3.83 9.63 29.00
N ARG A 53 3.90 8.94 30.16
CA ARG A 53 2.84 8.95 31.18
C ARG A 53 2.63 10.35 31.75
N ALA A 54 3.72 11.04 32.05
CA ALA A 54 3.69 12.42 32.51
C ALA A 54 3.03 13.35 31.48
N GLY A 55 3.37 13.24 30.20
CA GLY A 55 2.74 13.98 29.10
C GLY A 55 1.22 13.80 29.04
N TRP A 56 0.72 12.58 29.19
CA TRP A 56 -0.71 12.32 29.27
C TRP A 56 -1.35 12.91 30.52
N GLY A 57 -0.66 12.85 31.67
CA GLY A 57 -1.11 13.49 32.91
C GLY A 57 -1.23 15.01 32.75
N VAL A 58 -0.20 15.61 32.17
CA VAL A 58 -0.18 17.05 31.84
C VAL A 58 -1.36 17.42 30.91
N ALA A 59 -1.63 16.61 29.87
CA ALA A 59 -2.76 16.85 28.96
C ALA A 59 -4.11 16.76 29.69
N ARG A 60 -4.29 15.78 30.57
CA ARG A 60 -5.55 15.62 31.31
C ARG A 60 -5.86 16.76 32.27
N ILE A 61 -4.83 17.36 32.86
CA ILE A 61 -4.97 18.54 33.69
C ILE A 61 -5.26 19.80 32.84
N GLY A 62 -4.55 19.91 31.71
CA GLY A 62 -4.73 21.00 30.76
C GLY A 62 -4.14 22.33 31.20
N GLY A 63 -4.57 23.39 30.51
CA GLY A 63 -4.13 24.76 30.78
C GLY A 63 -2.90 25.22 30.01
N PRO A 64 -2.52 26.51 30.13
CA PRO A 64 -1.44 27.11 29.34
C PRO A 64 -0.08 26.48 29.53
N LYS A 65 0.30 26.09 30.75
CA LYS A 65 1.56 25.43 31.04
C LYS A 65 1.62 24.02 30.45
N ALA A 66 0.49 23.32 30.41
CA ALA A 66 0.38 21.97 29.89
C ALA A 66 0.77 21.90 28.41
N ILE A 67 0.22 22.76 27.57
CA ILE A 67 0.55 22.76 26.14
C ILE A 67 2.00 23.12 25.87
N GLU A 68 2.61 24.03 26.65
CA GLU A 68 4.02 24.39 26.53
C GLU A 68 4.92 23.19 26.85
N ALA A 69 4.62 22.45 27.92
CA ALA A 69 5.36 21.24 28.28
C ALA A 69 5.22 20.15 27.22
N LEU A 70 4.04 19.93 26.66
CA LEU A 70 3.81 18.96 25.59
C LEU A 70 4.56 19.33 24.29
N ILE A 71 4.61 20.61 23.94
CA ILE A 71 5.39 21.08 22.77
C ILE A 71 6.91 20.82 22.98
N VAL A 72 7.41 20.87 24.20
CA VAL A 72 8.82 20.50 24.48
C VAL A 72 9.06 19.04 24.13
N LEU A 73 8.12 18.13 24.42
CA LEU A 73 8.20 16.70 24.07
C LEU A 73 8.19 16.46 22.55
N PHE A 74 7.80 17.38 21.70
CA PHE A 74 7.92 17.27 20.24
C PHE A 74 9.38 17.16 19.77
N ASN A 75 10.34 17.53 20.60
CA ASN A 75 11.77 17.35 20.31
C ASN A 75 12.40 16.15 21.02
N ASP A 76 11.63 15.30 21.66
CA ASP A 76 12.16 14.11 22.35
C ASP A 76 12.99 13.23 21.40
N PRO A 77 14.10 12.63 21.87
CA PRO A 77 14.87 11.70 21.05
C PRO A 77 14.06 10.47 20.63
N ILE A 78 13.13 10.02 21.46
CA ILE A 78 12.30 8.83 21.23
C ILE A 78 11.05 9.21 20.42
N MET A 79 10.82 8.49 19.33
CA MET A 79 9.71 8.77 18.40
C MET A 79 8.35 8.56 19.07
N GLU A 80 8.22 7.52 19.87
CA GLU A 80 7.02 7.17 20.62
C GLU A 80 6.59 8.32 21.53
N VAL A 81 7.52 8.94 22.27
CA VAL A 81 7.24 10.09 23.14
C VAL A 81 6.72 11.27 22.33
N ARG A 82 7.33 11.54 21.14
CA ARG A 82 6.86 12.62 20.26
C ARG A 82 5.46 12.39 19.75
N ASN A 83 5.16 11.16 19.30
CA ASN A 83 3.83 10.82 18.77
C ASN A 83 2.75 10.88 19.86
N GLU A 84 3.05 10.38 21.05
CA GLU A 84 2.13 10.47 22.20
C GLU A 84 1.92 11.92 22.64
N ALA A 85 2.93 12.76 22.58
CA ALA A 85 2.79 14.19 22.86
C ALA A 85 1.88 14.89 21.84
N VAL A 86 1.95 14.50 20.54
CA VAL A 86 0.99 15.00 19.52
C VAL A 86 -0.42 14.59 19.89
N ALA A 87 -0.67 13.31 20.19
CA ALA A 87 -1.98 12.81 20.57
C ALA A 87 -2.51 13.52 21.82
N ALA A 88 -1.63 13.74 22.80
CA ALA A 88 -1.96 14.48 24.04
C ALA A 88 -2.37 15.93 23.75
N VAL A 89 -1.66 16.64 22.87
CA VAL A 89 -2.01 18.01 22.44
C VAL A 89 -3.34 18.02 21.69
N VAL A 90 -3.56 17.08 20.78
CA VAL A 90 -4.81 16.96 20.01
C VAL A 90 -6.00 16.72 20.94
N SER A 91 -5.82 15.95 22.02
CA SER A 91 -6.87 15.70 23.02
C SER A 91 -7.34 16.96 23.74
N LEU A 92 -6.49 18.01 23.83
CA LEU A 92 -6.83 19.33 24.38
C LEU A 92 -7.73 20.16 23.44
N GLY A 93 -7.88 19.71 22.19
CA GLY A 93 -8.77 20.33 21.20
C GLY A 93 -8.23 21.59 20.54
N ALA A 94 -9.04 22.18 19.66
CA ALA A 94 -8.66 23.30 18.79
C ALA A 94 -8.32 24.62 19.52
N GLY A 95 -8.55 24.74 20.80
CA GLY A 95 -8.15 25.90 21.60
C GLY A 95 -6.63 26.10 21.69
N GLN A 96 -5.84 25.10 21.28
CA GLN A 96 -4.37 25.15 21.34
C GLN A 96 -3.72 25.59 20.03
N LEU A 97 -4.52 25.85 18.99
CA LEU A 97 -4.03 26.09 17.63
C LEU A 97 -2.98 27.22 17.58
N ASP A 98 -3.21 28.35 18.24
CA ASP A 98 -2.28 29.48 18.18
C ASP A 98 -0.88 29.11 18.71
N ARG A 99 -0.79 28.25 19.71
CA ARG A 99 0.49 27.74 20.23
C ARG A 99 1.14 26.77 19.27
N LEU A 100 0.39 25.93 18.60
CA LEU A 100 0.89 25.04 17.56
C LEU A 100 1.41 25.83 16.35
N LEU A 101 0.71 26.88 15.94
CA LEU A 101 1.15 27.79 14.88
C LEU A 101 2.45 28.53 15.26
N ALA A 102 2.64 28.86 16.55
CA ALA A 102 3.90 29.39 17.04
C ALA A 102 5.00 28.31 17.01
N ALA A 103 4.72 27.09 17.44
CA ALA A 103 5.65 25.96 17.44
C ALA A 103 6.09 25.56 16.02
N MET A 104 5.27 25.78 15.00
CA MET A 104 5.68 25.60 13.58
C MET A 104 6.77 26.57 13.13
N LYS A 105 7.16 27.53 13.94
CA LYS A 105 8.28 28.48 13.68
C LYS A 105 9.52 28.19 14.54
N ASP A 106 9.52 27.11 15.33
CA ASP A 106 10.63 26.73 16.20
C ASP A 106 11.90 26.45 15.38
N GLU A 107 13.09 26.70 15.95
CA GLU A 107 14.37 26.42 15.29
C GLU A 107 14.58 24.93 15.05
N ARG A 108 14.10 24.08 15.95
CA ARG A 108 14.21 22.63 15.92
C ARG A 108 13.19 22.05 14.94
N TRP A 109 13.66 21.33 13.94
CA TRP A 109 12.82 20.76 12.89
C TRP A 109 11.79 19.74 13.43
N ARG A 110 12.14 18.96 14.46
CA ARG A 110 11.22 18.01 15.08
C ARG A 110 10.00 18.70 15.70
N VAL A 111 10.22 19.85 16.33
CA VAL A 111 9.11 20.64 16.89
C VAL A 111 8.18 21.12 15.78
N ARG A 112 8.75 21.66 14.70
CA ARG A 112 7.95 22.10 13.54
C ARG A 112 7.20 20.96 12.89
N GLU A 113 7.85 19.80 12.72
CA GLU A 113 7.23 18.59 12.16
C GLU A 113 6.01 18.15 12.97
N HIS A 114 6.19 17.98 14.30
CA HIS A 114 5.13 17.45 15.15
C HIS A 114 4.02 18.48 15.40
N ALA A 115 4.36 19.79 15.39
CA ALA A 115 3.36 20.84 15.39
C ALA A 115 2.49 20.83 14.11
N ALA A 116 3.10 20.60 12.94
CA ALA A 116 2.36 20.43 11.69
C ALA A 116 1.43 19.20 11.72
N LYS A 117 1.92 18.05 12.25
CA LYS A 117 1.09 16.86 12.46
C LYS A 117 -0.11 17.13 13.36
N ALA A 118 0.12 17.76 14.52
CA ALA A 118 -0.94 18.13 15.45
C ALA A 118 -1.99 19.06 14.81
N CYS A 119 -1.55 20.03 14.01
CA CYS A 119 -2.47 20.91 13.24
C CYS A 119 -3.33 20.10 12.26
N GLY A 120 -2.76 19.09 11.60
CA GLY A 120 -3.49 18.20 10.70
C GLY A 120 -4.55 17.37 11.42
N ASP A 121 -4.18 16.79 12.57
CA ASP A 121 -5.05 15.93 13.37
C ASP A 121 -6.20 16.74 14.07
N LEU A 122 -6.01 18.02 14.28
CA LEU A 122 -7.08 18.93 14.73
C LEU A 122 -8.11 19.25 13.65
N HIS A 123 -7.82 18.99 12.37
CA HIS A 123 -8.68 19.30 11.22
C HIS A 123 -9.18 20.77 11.18
N ASP A 124 -8.38 21.70 11.68
CA ASP A 124 -8.77 23.11 11.76
C ASP A 124 -8.26 23.89 10.54
N SER A 125 -9.18 24.42 9.73
CA SER A 125 -8.84 25.17 8.51
C SER A 125 -8.02 26.44 8.76
N ARG A 126 -8.02 26.99 9.98
CA ARG A 126 -7.20 28.16 10.36
C ARG A 126 -5.68 27.84 10.28
N ALA A 127 -5.29 26.56 10.30
CA ALA A 127 -3.90 26.14 10.14
C ALA A 127 -3.40 26.15 8.69
N VAL A 128 -4.29 26.21 7.70
CA VAL A 128 -3.96 26.00 6.28
C VAL A 128 -2.85 26.94 5.79
N ASP A 129 -2.93 28.24 6.06
CA ASP A 129 -1.94 29.20 5.58
C ASP A 129 -0.54 28.94 6.17
N ALA A 130 -0.47 28.55 7.45
CA ALA A 130 0.79 28.21 8.10
C ALA A 130 1.36 26.89 7.56
N LEU A 131 0.53 25.89 7.30
CA LEU A 131 0.93 24.61 6.71
C LEU A 131 1.38 24.81 5.24
N VAL A 132 0.71 25.64 4.47
CA VAL A 132 1.15 26.05 3.11
C VAL A 132 2.54 26.71 3.15
N PHE A 133 2.82 27.53 4.18
CA PHE A 133 4.15 28.08 4.38
C PHE A 133 5.17 26.99 4.73
N ALA A 134 4.81 26.04 5.63
CA ALA A 134 5.66 24.92 6.02
C ALA A 134 6.00 23.94 4.86
N CYS A 135 5.22 23.91 3.79
CA CYS A 135 5.58 23.22 2.55
C CYS A 135 6.86 23.76 1.89
N ARG A 136 7.40 24.89 2.34
CA ARG A 136 8.66 25.48 1.88
C ARG A 136 9.77 25.35 2.92
N ASP A 137 9.57 24.57 3.97
CA ASP A 137 10.58 24.37 5.01
C ASP A 137 11.88 23.80 4.42
N ARG A 138 13.00 24.11 5.07
CA ARG A 138 14.31 23.56 4.71
C ARG A 138 14.41 22.05 4.96
N ASP A 139 13.61 21.53 5.89
CA ASP A 139 13.62 20.12 6.28
C ASP A 139 12.52 19.33 5.56
N GLY A 140 12.88 18.16 4.99
CA GLY A 140 11.97 17.29 4.25
C GLY A 140 10.86 16.68 5.12
N ALA A 141 11.17 16.39 6.40
CA ALA A 141 10.20 15.83 7.32
C ALA A 141 9.08 16.85 7.63
N VAL A 142 9.46 18.13 7.82
CA VAL A 142 8.49 19.22 8.03
C VAL A 142 7.60 19.42 6.81
N LYS A 143 8.20 19.38 5.59
CA LYS A 143 7.42 19.47 4.34
C LYS A 143 6.44 18.31 4.19
N SER A 144 6.87 17.08 4.48
CA SER A 144 6.00 15.91 4.46
C SER A 144 4.87 16.02 5.48
N ALA A 145 5.17 16.39 6.72
CA ALA A 145 4.17 16.56 7.76
C ALA A 145 3.14 17.65 7.40
N ALA A 146 3.60 18.77 6.82
CA ALA A 146 2.73 19.84 6.35
C ALA A 146 1.82 19.37 5.20
N ALA A 147 2.36 18.62 4.23
CA ALA A 147 1.57 18.06 3.13
C ALA A 147 0.51 17.07 3.64
N GLU A 148 0.88 16.16 4.54
CA GLU A 148 -0.05 15.22 5.18
C GLU A 148 -1.16 15.97 5.93
N ALA A 149 -0.79 16.96 6.74
CA ALA A 149 -1.73 17.79 7.50
C ALA A 149 -2.73 18.51 6.59
N LEU A 150 -2.26 19.07 5.48
CA LEU A 150 -3.12 19.72 4.48
C LEU A 150 -4.08 18.72 3.82
N GLY A 151 -3.63 17.50 3.57
CA GLY A 151 -4.50 16.43 3.08
C GLY A 151 -5.58 16.04 4.07
N LYS A 152 -5.26 15.94 5.38
CA LYS A 152 -6.21 15.67 6.46
C LYS A 152 -7.26 16.78 6.61
N ILE A 153 -6.83 18.03 6.51
CA ILE A 153 -7.74 19.20 6.59
C ILE A 153 -8.64 19.26 5.36
N GLY A 154 -8.13 18.95 4.18
CA GLY A 154 -8.90 18.88 2.93
C GLY A 154 -9.26 20.23 2.31
N ASP A 155 -8.64 21.34 2.72
CA ASP A 155 -8.95 22.69 2.17
C ASP A 155 -8.33 22.87 0.77
N PRO A 156 -9.14 23.21 -0.28
CA PRO A 156 -8.64 23.42 -1.64
C PRO A 156 -7.55 24.50 -1.78
N LYS A 157 -7.44 25.45 -0.88
CA LYS A 157 -6.36 26.45 -0.87
C LYS A 157 -4.96 25.83 -0.82
N ALA A 158 -4.83 24.60 -0.32
CA ALA A 158 -3.56 23.88 -0.25
C ALA A 158 -3.06 23.39 -1.61
N ILE A 159 -3.94 23.17 -2.58
CA ILE A 159 -3.64 22.48 -3.86
C ILE A 159 -2.43 23.07 -4.59
N PRO A 160 -2.30 24.41 -4.79
CA PRO A 160 -1.14 24.95 -5.49
C PRO A 160 0.20 24.73 -4.78
N ALA A 161 0.19 24.69 -3.44
CA ALA A 161 1.39 24.41 -2.65
C ALA A 161 1.79 22.95 -2.74
N LEU A 162 0.83 22.03 -2.67
CA LEU A 162 1.04 20.58 -2.78
C LEU A 162 1.56 20.21 -4.18
N VAL A 163 1.02 20.76 -5.27
CA VAL A 163 1.51 20.53 -6.62
C VAL A 163 2.97 21.00 -6.78
N LYS A 164 3.36 22.11 -6.14
CA LYS A 164 4.76 22.56 -6.14
C LYS A 164 5.73 21.57 -5.51
N LEU A 165 5.27 20.79 -4.53
CA LEU A 165 6.07 19.75 -3.88
C LEU A 165 6.41 18.58 -4.83
N PHE A 166 5.74 18.40 -5.97
CA PHE A 166 6.14 17.42 -6.98
C PHE A 166 7.54 17.65 -7.56
N ARG A 167 8.11 18.85 -7.37
CA ARG A 167 9.50 19.19 -7.72
C ARG A 167 10.50 19.04 -6.57
N ASP A 168 10.05 18.56 -5.41
CA ASP A 168 10.97 18.39 -4.28
C ASP A 168 12.01 17.30 -4.57
N SER A 169 13.22 17.48 -4.06
CA SER A 169 14.29 16.49 -4.21
C SER A 169 13.98 15.17 -3.48
N SER A 170 13.24 15.23 -2.37
CA SER A 170 12.84 14.06 -1.60
C SER A 170 11.66 13.34 -2.26
N LYS A 171 11.84 12.07 -2.56
CA LYS A 171 10.78 11.19 -3.08
C LYS A 171 9.58 11.13 -2.10
N ILE A 172 9.86 11.03 -0.79
CA ILE A 172 8.83 10.97 0.26
C ILE A 172 7.95 12.23 0.22
N VAL A 173 8.55 13.41 0.10
CA VAL A 173 7.80 14.68 0.01
C VAL A 173 6.88 14.70 -1.22
N ARG A 174 7.38 14.27 -2.38
CA ARG A 174 6.58 14.21 -3.61
C ARG A 174 5.40 13.25 -3.47
N GLU A 175 5.64 12.07 -2.91
CA GLU A 175 4.60 11.04 -2.71
C GLU A 175 3.54 11.51 -1.70
N THR A 176 3.95 12.07 -0.56
CA THR A 176 3.02 12.61 0.44
C THR A 176 2.16 13.73 -0.14
N ALA A 177 2.73 14.60 -0.97
CA ALA A 177 1.96 15.64 -1.65
C ALA A 177 0.91 15.05 -2.61
N GLY A 178 1.23 13.98 -3.32
CA GLY A 178 0.28 13.26 -4.17
C GLY A 178 -0.88 12.67 -3.36
N ILE A 179 -0.56 12.00 -2.25
CA ILE A 179 -1.56 11.44 -1.33
C ILE A 179 -2.48 12.55 -0.78
N ALA A 180 -1.91 13.69 -0.39
CA ALA A 180 -2.66 14.84 0.11
C ALA A 180 -3.63 15.39 -0.95
N LEU A 181 -3.20 15.51 -2.22
CA LEU A 181 -4.06 15.94 -3.32
C LEU A 181 -5.21 14.96 -3.58
N VAL A 182 -4.93 13.66 -3.50
CA VAL A 182 -5.96 12.61 -3.56
C VAL A 182 -6.94 12.75 -2.37
N ALA A 183 -6.44 13.05 -1.18
CA ALA A 183 -7.26 13.24 0.00
C ALA A 183 -8.18 14.47 -0.11
N ILE A 184 -7.71 15.57 -0.68
CA ILE A 184 -8.52 16.76 -0.98
C ILE A 184 -9.62 16.44 -2.02
N GLY A 185 -9.29 15.62 -3.02
CA GLY A 185 -10.27 15.07 -3.96
C GLY A 185 -10.56 15.96 -5.17
N GLN A 186 -11.84 16.01 -5.58
CA GLN A 186 -12.32 16.68 -6.80
C GLN A 186 -11.74 18.08 -7.05
N PRO A 187 -11.58 18.97 -6.06
CA PRO A 187 -11.02 20.30 -6.31
C PRO A 187 -9.60 20.29 -6.86
N SER A 188 -8.84 19.19 -6.73
CA SER A 188 -7.47 19.08 -7.24
C SER A 188 -7.38 18.72 -8.72
N VAL A 189 -8.46 18.23 -9.34
CA VAL A 189 -8.47 17.67 -10.70
C VAL A 189 -8.01 18.67 -11.74
N ASP A 190 -8.56 19.88 -11.75
CA ASP A 190 -8.23 20.87 -12.80
C ASP A 190 -6.73 21.22 -12.83
N LEU A 191 -6.14 21.46 -11.64
CA LEU A 191 -4.71 21.77 -11.56
C LEU A 191 -3.83 20.54 -11.87
N LEU A 192 -4.28 19.32 -11.49
CA LEU A 192 -3.57 18.08 -11.85
C LEU A 192 -3.58 17.83 -13.36
N LEU A 193 -4.70 18.11 -14.06
CA LEU A 193 -4.79 18.02 -15.52
C LEU A 193 -3.83 19.02 -16.22
N GLU A 194 -3.67 20.23 -15.68
CA GLU A 194 -2.66 21.17 -16.14
C GLU A 194 -1.24 20.65 -15.85
N THR A 195 -1.04 20.10 -14.65
CA THR A 195 0.26 19.58 -14.20
C THR A 195 0.72 18.37 -15.01
N LEU A 196 -0.19 17.60 -15.59
CA LEU A 196 0.11 16.50 -16.50
C LEU A 196 0.82 16.96 -17.79
N LYS A 197 0.79 18.27 -18.11
CA LYS A 197 1.46 18.89 -19.24
C LYS A 197 2.77 19.58 -18.88
N ASP A 198 3.27 19.41 -17.65
CA ASP A 198 4.51 20.04 -17.19
C ASP A 198 5.72 19.57 -17.99
N LYS A 199 6.71 20.45 -18.15
CA LYS A 199 7.96 20.13 -18.83
C LYS A 199 8.79 19.04 -18.12
N ASP A 200 8.68 18.96 -16.80
CA ASP A 200 9.38 18.00 -15.96
C ASP A 200 8.60 16.69 -15.90
N PHE A 201 9.21 15.60 -16.37
CA PHE A 201 8.57 14.29 -16.38
C PHE A 201 8.22 13.78 -14.97
N VAL A 202 9.05 14.11 -13.96
CA VAL A 202 8.77 13.72 -12.57
C VAL A 202 7.46 14.32 -12.07
N VAL A 203 7.22 15.58 -12.44
CA VAL A 203 5.96 16.29 -12.11
C VAL A 203 4.79 15.65 -12.83
N ARG A 204 4.94 15.32 -14.13
CA ARG A 204 3.89 14.60 -14.88
C ARG A 204 3.59 13.22 -14.30
N CYS A 205 4.61 12.45 -13.89
CA CYS A 205 4.42 11.17 -13.21
C CYS A 205 3.55 11.30 -11.96
N HIS A 206 3.89 12.23 -11.07
CA HIS A 206 3.12 12.43 -9.84
C HIS A 206 1.70 12.95 -10.12
N ALA A 207 1.52 13.76 -11.18
CA ALA A 207 0.18 14.17 -11.62
C ALA A 207 -0.65 12.97 -12.12
N ALA A 208 -0.06 12.09 -12.94
CA ALA A 208 -0.73 10.89 -13.44
C ALA A 208 -1.15 9.96 -12.28
N ARG A 209 -0.25 9.74 -11.32
CA ARG A 209 -0.54 8.95 -10.10
C ARG A 209 -1.68 9.55 -9.30
N ALA A 210 -1.63 10.85 -9.02
CA ALA A 210 -2.68 11.53 -8.25
C ALA A 210 -4.02 11.48 -8.98
N LEU A 211 -4.06 11.70 -10.31
CA LEU A 211 -5.26 11.58 -11.13
C LEU A 211 -5.82 10.15 -11.13
N GLY A 212 -4.97 9.13 -11.09
CA GLY A 212 -5.37 7.74 -10.91
C GLY A 212 -5.86 7.39 -9.50
N GLY A 213 -5.80 8.31 -8.55
CA GLY A 213 -6.17 8.05 -7.16
C GLY A 213 -5.18 7.13 -6.45
N MET A 214 -3.94 7.00 -6.94
CA MET A 214 -2.93 6.13 -6.38
C MET A 214 -2.40 6.66 -5.04
N THR A 215 -2.83 6.04 -3.96
CA THR A 215 -2.27 6.20 -2.61
C THR A 215 -1.41 4.99 -2.28
N THR A 216 -0.62 5.08 -1.20
CA THR A 216 0.19 3.94 -0.72
C THR A 216 -0.64 2.71 -0.39
N ASP A 217 -1.92 2.88 -0.05
CA ASP A 217 -2.83 1.81 0.36
C ASP A 217 -3.78 1.36 -0.75
N TYR A 218 -3.59 1.83 -1.98
CA TYR A 218 -4.43 1.49 -3.15
C TYR A 218 -5.95 1.54 -2.90
N GLN A 219 -6.40 2.37 -1.96
CA GLN A 219 -7.83 2.52 -1.67
C GLN A 219 -8.50 3.41 -2.72
N ILE A 220 -8.92 2.77 -3.81
CA ILE A 220 -9.74 3.40 -4.85
C ILE A 220 -11.18 3.44 -4.36
N GLY A 221 -11.64 4.59 -3.93
CA GLY A 221 -13.02 4.75 -3.45
C GLY A 221 -13.67 6.07 -3.82
N ARG A 222 -13.04 6.87 -4.68
CA ARG A 222 -13.51 8.24 -4.92
C ARG A 222 -14.11 8.40 -6.32
N SER A 223 -15.36 8.84 -6.37
CA SER A 223 -16.16 8.98 -7.61
C SER A 223 -15.54 9.93 -8.66
N TRP A 224 -14.71 10.89 -8.24
CA TRP A 224 -14.07 11.85 -9.14
C TRP A 224 -12.99 11.23 -10.03
N VAL A 225 -12.41 10.10 -9.66
CA VAL A 225 -11.40 9.38 -10.45
C VAL A 225 -11.97 8.93 -11.80
N ARG A 226 -13.28 8.68 -11.89
CA ARG A 226 -13.98 8.29 -13.14
C ARG A 226 -14.46 9.47 -13.98
N GLU A 227 -14.01 10.69 -13.69
CA GLU A 227 -14.35 11.85 -14.50
C GLU A 227 -13.84 11.67 -15.93
N PRO A 228 -14.69 11.86 -16.97
CA PRO A 228 -14.30 11.69 -18.37
C PRO A 228 -13.01 12.40 -18.74
N ARG A 229 -12.83 13.63 -18.32
CA ARG A 229 -11.64 14.44 -18.62
C ARG A 229 -10.35 13.83 -18.06
N VAL A 230 -10.41 13.18 -16.90
CA VAL A 230 -9.26 12.50 -16.30
C VAL A 230 -8.85 11.29 -17.14
N VAL A 231 -9.84 10.47 -17.53
CA VAL A 231 -9.58 9.28 -18.37
C VAL A 231 -8.99 9.69 -19.71
N ASP A 232 -9.58 10.69 -20.38
CA ASP A 232 -9.11 11.18 -21.69
C ASP A 232 -7.67 11.73 -21.60
N ALA A 233 -7.35 12.48 -20.55
CA ALA A 233 -6.00 13.01 -20.31
C ALA A 233 -4.96 11.91 -20.03
N LEU A 234 -5.34 10.88 -19.29
CA LEU A 234 -4.46 9.73 -19.03
C LEU A 234 -4.27 8.86 -20.27
N ILE A 235 -5.30 8.72 -21.14
CA ILE A 235 -5.16 8.05 -22.44
C ILE A 235 -4.15 8.82 -23.32
N GLU A 236 -4.17 10.15 -23.30
CA GLU A 236 -3.16 10.94 -24.03
C GLU A 236 -1.77 10.79 -23.42
N ALA A 237 -1.66 10.68 -22.08
CA ALA A 237 -0.40 10.45 -21.39
C ALA A 237 0.23 9.06 -21.68
N LEU A 238 -0.52 8.10 -22.24
CA LEU A 238 0.06 6.85 -22.77
C LEU A 238 1.04 7.08 -23.92
N LYS A 239 1.02 8.25 -24.54
CA LYS A 239 1.91 8.65 -25.64
C LYS A 239 3.04 9.59 -25.17
N ASP A 240 3.19 9.81 -23.87
CA ASP A 240 4.22 10.68 -23.32
C ASP A 240 5.62 10.24 -23.80
N PRO A 241 6.52 11.19 -24.13
CA PRO A 241 7.88 10.84 -24.52
C PRO A 241 8.64 10.10 -23.41
N ASP A 242 8.33 10.38 -22.13
CA ASP A 242 8.99 9.72 -21.01
C ASP A 242 8.29 8.40 -20.66
N ARG A 243 9.11 7.36 -20.51
CA ARG A 243 8.63 6.01 -20.16
C ARG A 243 7.88 5.98 -18.82
N ALA A 244 8.40 6.67 -17.80
CA ALA A 244 7.83 6.60 -16.47
C ALA A 244 6.43 7.23 -16.43
N VAL A 245 6.19 8.28 -17.21
CA VAL A 245 4.85 8.88 -17.35
C VAL A 245 3.89 7.90 -18.03
N ARG A 246 4.33 7.21 -19.10
CA ARG A 246 3.50 6.19 -19.75
C ARG A 246 3.18 5.03 -18.82
N GLU A 247 4.15 4.58 -18.00
CA GLU A 247 3.93 3.53 -16.97
C GLU A 247 2.87 3.98 -15.95
N ASP A 248 3.05 5.17 -15.37
CA ASP A 248 2.12 5.69 -14.36
C ASP A 248 0.72 5.93 -14.93
N ALA A 249 0.60 6.47 -16.15
CA ALA A 249 -0.68 6.63 -16.84
C ALA A 249 -1.36 5.28 -17.12
N THR A 250 -0.59 4.28 -17.53
CA THR A 250 -1.09 2.92 -17.77
C THR A 250 -1.69 2.32 -16.51
N ILE A 251 -0.96 2.38 -15.40
CA ILE A 251 -1.41 1.87 -14.10
C ILE A 251 -2.64 2.65 -13.62
N ALA A 252 -2.61 3.99 -13.72
CA ALA A 252 -3.72 4.85 -13.34
C ALA A 252 -5.03 4.48 -14.07
N LEU A 253 -4.97 4.25 -15.38
CA LEU A 253 -6.13 3.83 -16.17
C LEU A 253 -6.68 2.47 -15.75
N GLY A 254 -5.80 1.51 -15.43
CA GLY A 254 -6.20 0.22 -14.89
C GLY A 254 -6.94 0.35 -13.56
N MET A 255 -6.43 1.19 -12.66
CA MET A 255 -7.03 1.45 -11.35
C MET A 255 -8.38 2.16 -11.46
N ILE A 256 -8.53 3.09 -12.39
CA ILE A 256 -9.81 3.77 -12.68
C ILE A 256 -10.86 2.77 -13.16
N GLY A 257 -10.46 1.80 -13.97
CA GLY A 257 -11.33 0.76 -14.48
C GLY A 257 -12.35 1.23 -15.51
N ASP A 258 -12.08 2.34 -16.23
CA ASP A 258 -13.01 2.86 -17.23
C ASP A 258 -12.82 2.18 -18.59
N PRO A 259 -13.86 1.57 -19.19
CA PRO A 259 -13.77 0.86 -20.47
C PRO A 259 -13.31 1.73 -21.66
N ARG A 260 -13.36 3.05 -21.56
CA ARG A 260 -12.85 3.95 -22.62
C ARG A 260 -11.33 3.86 -22.78
N ALA A 261 -10.61 3.39 -21.76
CA ALA A 261 -9.16 3.23 -21.80
C ALA A 261 -8.70 2.02 -22.63
N ILE A 262 -9.60 1.09 -22.98
CA ILE A 262 -9.24 -0.18 -23.62
C ILE A 262 -8.43 0.00 -24.89
N ASP A 263 -8.88 0.84 -25.83
CA ASP A 263 -8.20 1.01 -27.11
C ASP A 263 -6.81 1.63 -26.92
N GLY A 264 -6.67 2.60 -26.02
CA GLY A 264 -5.38 3.19 -25.63
C GLY A 264 -4.43 2.19 -25.01
N LEU A 265 -4.94 1.34 -24.09
CA LEU A 265 -4.15 0.30 -23.42
C LEU A 265 -3.75 -0.82 -24.40
N LEU A 266 -4.60 -1.20 -25.34
CA LEU A 266 -4.26 -2.15 -26.41
C LEU A 266 -3.14 -1.61 -27.30
N GLU A 267 -3.13 -0.31 -27.61
CA GLU A 267 -2.02 0.31 -28.32
C GLU A 267 -0.75 0.35 -27.46
N ALA A 268 -0.86 0.67 -26.16
CA ALA A 268 0.26 0.66 -25.23
C ALA A 268 0.90 -0.72 -25.05
N MET A 269 0.18 -1.82 -25.29
CA MET A 269 0.77 -3.18 -25.31
C MET A 269 1.84 -3.36 -26.39
N LYS A 270 1.89 -2.51 -27.43
CA LYS A 270 2.92 -2.58 -28.47
C LYS A 270 4.26 -1.98 -28.02
N ASP A 271 4.22 -1.12 -26.99
CA ASP A 271 5.43 -0.59 -26.35
C ASP A 271 5.95 -1.60 -25.33
N GLY A 272 7.08 -2.25 -25.62
CA GLY A 272 7.71 -3.23 -24.73
C GLY A 272 7.97 -2.70 -23.32
N ALA A 273 8.20 -1.38 -23.19
CA ALA A 273 8.50 -0.75 -21.91
C ALA A 273 7.31 -0.76 -20.92
N VAL A 274 6.08 -0.66 -21.43
CA VAL A 274 4.85 -0.59 -20.61
C VAL A 274 3.92 -1.80 -20.80
N LYS A 275 4.26 -2.71 -21.72
CA LYS A 275 3.43 -3.87 -22.11
C LYS A 275 2.88 -4.66 -20.92
N ARG A 276 3.74 -4.96 -19.96
CA ARG A 276 3.34 -5.70 -18.74
C ARG A 276 2.26 -4.96 -17.95
N HIS A 277 2.44 -3.65 -17.76
CA HIS A 277 1.48 -2.83 -17.04
C HIS A 277 0.17 -2.67 -17.82
N ALA A 278 0.24 -2.54 -19.16
CA ALA A 278 -0.95 -2.48 -20.01
C ALA A 278 -1.78 -3.77 -19.92
N ILE A 279 -1.15 -4.94 -19.94
CA ILE A 279 -1.83 -6.24 -19.76
C ILE A 279 -2.51 -6.31 -18.40
N ALA A 280 -1.81 -5.95 -17.33
CA ALA A 280 -2.36 -5.94 -15.98
C ALA A 280 -3.56 -4.99 -15.88
N SER A 281 -3.44 -3.78 -16.43
CA SER A 281 -4.51 -2.78 -16.44
C SER A 281 -5.74 -3.22 -17.25
N LEU A 282 -5.54 -3.87 -18.40
CA LEU A 282 -6.64 -4.48 -19.17
C LEU A 282 -7.37 -5.56 -18.37
N GLY A 283 -6.62 -6.38 -17.62
CA GLY A 283 -7.21 -7.34 -16.69
C GLY A 283 -8.02 -6.68 -15.59
N MET A 284 -7.49 -5.63 -14.95
CA MET A 284 -8.22 -4.88 -13.91
C MET A 284 -9.52 -4.27 -14.42
N ILE A 285 -9.54 -3.77 -15.66
CA ILE A 285 -10.77 -3.25 -16.30
C ILE A 285 -11.75 -4.40 -16.57
N GLY A 286 -11.27 -5.57 -16.97
CA GLY A 286 -12.07 -6.77 -17.19
C GLY A 286 -13.00 -6.72 -18.41
N ASP A 287 -12.79 -5.79 -19.34
CA ASP A 287 -13.64 -5.66 -20.55
C ASP A 287 -13.32 -6.77 -21.55
N PRO A 288 -14.31 -7.56 -22.01
CA PRO A 288 -14.10 -8.68 -22.93
C PRO A 288 -13.39 -8.33 -24.24
N ARG A 289 -13.41 -7.08 -24.69
CA ARG A 289 -12.69 -6.62 -25.90
C ARG A 289 -11.19 -6.83 -25.80
N ALA A 290 -10.63 -6.80 -24.59
CA ALA A 290 -9.19 -6.97 -24.37
C ALA A 290 -8.77 -8.44 -24.32
N LEU A 291 -9.69 -9.38 -24.09
CA LEU A 291 -9.40 -10.79 -23.89
C LEU A 291 -8.55 -11.43 -25.00
N PRO A 292 -8.84 -11.23 -26.32
CA PRO A 292 -8.02 -11.81 -27.38
C PRO A 292 -6.55 -11.34 -27.35
N ALA A 293 -6.31 -10.08 -27.03
CA ALA A 293 -4.97 -9.50 -26.96
C ALA A 293 -4.17 -10.04 -25.77
N VAL A 294 -4.84 -10.19 -24.61
CA VAL A 294 -4.22 -10.75 -23.39
C VAL A 294 -3.90 -12.24 -23.59
N LEU A 295 -4.80 -13.02 -24.22
CA LEU A 295 -4.54 -14.41 -24.60
C LEU A 295 -3.36 -14.53 -25.59
N ALA A 296 -3.26 -13.62 -26.55
CA ALA A 296 -2.13 -13.60 -27.48
C ALA A 296 -0.81 -13.28 -26.76
N ALA A 297 -0.85 -12.42 -25.74
CA ALA A 297 0.31 -12.11 -24.92
C ALA A 297 0.76 -13.31 -24.06
N LEU A 298 -0.19 -14.12 -23.55
CA LEU A 298 0.11 -15.36 -22.84
C LEU A 298 0.80 -16.38 -23.75
N LYS A 299 0.28 -16.56 -24.96
CA LYS A 299 0.81 -17.53 -25.92
C LYS A 299 2.19 -17.14 -26.49
N GLY A 300 2.58 -15.86 -26.36
CA GLY A 300 3.89 -15.31 -26.75
C GLY A 300 4.22 -15.41 -28.24
N LYS A 301 5.13 -14.55 -28.74
CA LYS A 301 5.69 -14.68 -30.09
C LYS A 301 6.85 -15.69 -30.17
N GLY A 302 7.26 -16.24 -29.05
CA GLY A 302 8.41 -17.13 -28.91
C GLY A 302 8.11 -18.62 -29.09
N VAL A 303 6.86 -18.99 -29.39
CA VAL A 303 6.45 -20.39 -29.58
C VAL A 303 6.00 -20.57 -31.02
N ARG A 304 6.62 -21.54 -31.73
CA ARG A 304 6.16 -21.95 -33.04
C ARG A 304 4.79 -22.63 -32.96
N GLN A 305 4.08 -22.77 -34.08
CA GLN A 305 2.76 -23.42 -34.10
C GLN A 305 2.78 -24.88 -33.56
N ASP A 306 3.94 -25.48 -33.45
CA ASP A 306 4.19 -26.82 -32.92
C ASP A 306 4.55 -26.84 -31.41
N GLY A 307 4.51 -25.68 -30.73
CA GLY A 307 4.81 -25.58 -29.30
C GLY A 307 6.28 -25.42 -28.95
N THR A 308 7.21 -25.42 -29.94
CA THR A 308 8.66 -25.34 -29.69
C THR A 308 9.13 -23.88 -29.50
N PRO A 309 10.07 -23.60 -28.55
CA PRO A 309 10.63 -22.26 -28.36
C PRO A 309 11.39 -21.80 -29.62
N THR A 310 11.21 -20.51 -29.97
CA THR A 310 11.98 -19.88 -31.05
C THR A 310 13.40 -19.61 -30.53
N PRO A 311 14.47 -20.10 -31.22
CA PRO A 311 15.84 -19.87 -30.78
C PRO A 311 16.16 -18.38 -30.69
N GLY A 312 16.73 -17.93 -29.56
CA GLY A 312 17.15 -16.55 -29.32
C GLY A 312 16.15 -15.65 -28.56
N CYS A 313 15.03 -16.18 -28.12
CA CYS A 313 14.10 -15.42 -27.23
C CYS A 313 14.71 -15.33 -25.82
N ILE A 314 14.85 -14.10 -25.30
CA ILE A 314 15.34 -13.87 -23.92
C ILE A 314 14.20 -14.25 -22.97
N VAL A 315 14.37 -15.37 -22.27
CA VAL A 315 13.35 -16.02 -21.42
C VAL A 315 12.81 -15.11 -20.30
N SER A 316 13.54 -14.07 -19.89
CA SER A 316 13.18 -13.24 -18.73
C SER A 316 12.03 -12.25 -18.98
N GLU A 317 12.01 -11.55 -20.11
CA GLU A 317 10.92 -10.59 -20.39
C GLU A 317 9.60 -11.28 -20.72
N ASP A 318 9.67 -12.42 -21.41
CA ASP A 318 8.49 -13.22 -21.80
C ASP A 318 7.80 -13.84 -20.56
N ALA A 319 8.56 -14.21 -19.53
CA ALA A 319 8.01 -14.77 -18.29
C ALA A 319 7.15 -13.76 -17.53
N PHE A 320 7.63 -12.52 -17.35
CA PHE A 320 6.86 -11.46 -16.67
C PHE A 320 5.61 -11.05 -17.44
N ILE A 321 5.66 -11.08 -18.77
CA ILE A 321 4.50 -10.80 -19.62
C ILE A 321 3.47 -11.91 -19.48
N LYS A 322 3.89 -13.18 -19.48
CA LYS A 322 3.00 -14.33 -19.29
C LYS A 322 2.38 -14.35 -17.89
N GLU A 323 3.17 -14.02 -16.87
CA GLU A 323 2.67 -13.88 -15.50
C GLU A 323 1.57 -12.81 -15.39
N ALA A 324 1.82 -11.63 -15.97
CA ALA A 324 0.81 -10.57 -16.01
C ALA A 324 -0.43 -10.98 -16.80
N ALA A 325 -0.25 -11.71 -17.91
CA ALA A 325 -1.35 -12.20 -18.73
C ALA A 325 -2.17 -13.27 -18.00
N ALA A 326 -1.53 -14.23 -17.33
CA ALA A 326 -2.22 -15.25 -16.54
C ALA A 326 -3.08 -14.61 -15.43
N THR A 327 -2.49 -13.65 -14.69
CA THR A 327 -3.22 -12.90 -13.66
C THR A 327 -4.39 -12.11 -14.25
N ALA A 328 -4.16 -11.39 -15.36
CA ALA A 328 -5.20 -10.61 -16.03
C ALA A 328 -6.36 -11.49 -16.50
N LEU A 329 -6.09 -12.69 -17.00
CA LEU A 329 -7.12 -13.63 -17.47
C LEU A 329 -8.09 -14.05 -16.36
N GLY A 330 -7.62 -14.18 -15.12
CA GLY A 330 -8.49 -14.44 -13.97
C GLY A 330 -9.50 -13.33 -13.73
N HIS A 331 -9.11 -12.08 -13.91
CA HIS A 331 -9.99 -10.92 -13.70
C HIS A 331 -11.11 -10.79 -14.74
N PHE A 332 -10.93 -11.33 -15.95
CA PHE A 332 -12.02 -11.36 -16.95
C PHE A 332 -13.17 -12.28 -16.55
N ARG A 333 -12.93 -13.26 -15.67
CA ARG A 333 -13.90 -14.27 -15.24
C ARG A 333 -14.61 -14.97 -16.41
N ASP A 334 -13.93 -15.12 -17.51
CA ASP A 334 -14.47 -15.74 -18.74
C ASP A 334 -14.09 -17.22 -18.78
N PRO A 335 -15.09 -18.16 -18.80
CA PRO A 335 -14.80 -19.60 -18.81
C PRO A 335 -13.99 -20.08 -20.01
N ARG A 336 -13.97 -19.33 -21.11
CA ARG A 336 -13.24 -19.67 -22.33
C ARG A 336 -11.72 -19.75 -22.14
N VAL A 337 -11.19 -19.11 -21.08
CA VAL A 337 -9.74 -19.12 -20.80
C VAL A 337 -9.31 -20.28 -19.90
N ILE A 338 -10.24 -21.02 -19.31
CA ILE A 338 -9.94 -22.13 -18.39
C ILE A 338 -8.98 -23.16 -18.98
N PRO A 339 -9.16 -23.65 -20.25
CA PRO A 339 -8.23 -24.61 -20.81
C PRO A 339 -6.79 -24.08 -20.92
N ASP A 340 -6.60 -22.81 -21.30
CA ASP A 340 -5.28 -22.19 -21.40
C ASP A 340 -4.64 -22.06 -19.99
N LEU A 341 -5.42 -21.71 -18.96
CA LEU A 341 -4.93 -21.61 -17.57
C LEU A 341 -4.58 -22.97 -16.97
N ILE A 342 -5.38 -24.02 -17.24
CA ILE A 342 -5.08 -25.38 -16.80
C ILE A 342 -3.76 -25.87 -17.39
N MET A 343 -3.48 -25.57 -18.64
CA MET A 343 -2.18 -25.92 -19.26
C MET A 343 -1.01 -25.23 -18.57
N LEU A 344 -1.20 -24.02 -18.03
CA LEU A 344 -0.16 -23.30 -17.28
C LEU A 344 0.13 -23.88 -15.91
N LEU A 345 -0.76 -24.71 -15.34
CA LEU A 345 -0.47 -25.40 -14.07
C LEU A 345 0.74 -26.34 -14.19
N LYS A 346 1.07 -26.78 -15.42
CA LYS A 346 2.28 -27.59 -15.70
C LYS A 346 3.57 -26.76 -15.72
N ASP A 347 3.47 -25.44 -15.89
CA ASP A 347 4.62 -24.54 -15.91
C ASP A 347 5.09 -24.23 -14.49
N GLY A 348 6.35 -24.50 -14.18
CA GLY A 348 6.90 -24.34 -12.83
C GLY A 348 6.89 -22.90 -12.30
N VAL A 349 6.85 -21.90 -13.18
CA VAL A 349 6.86 -20.48 -12.81
C VAL A 349 5.44 -19.89 -12.76
N LEU A 350 4.58 -20.31 -13.67
CA LEU A 350 3.24 -19.71 -13.87
C LEU A 350 2.12 -20.44 -13.13
N ARG A 351 2.39 -21.64 -12.58
CA ARG A 351 1.37 -22.50 -11.96
C ARG A 351 0.56 -21.83 -10.85
N GLU A 352 1.21 -21.09 -9.96
CA GLU A 352 0.52 -20.39 -8.85
C GLU A 352 -0.38 -19.28 -9.38
N LYS A 353 0.07 -18.54 -10.39
CA LYS A 353 -0.75 -17.46 -11.00
C LYS A 353 -1.93 -18.04 -11.78
N ALA A 354 -1.73 -19.17 -12.45
CA ALA A 354 -2.80 -19.89 -13.13
C ALA A 354 -3.85 -20.43 -12.13
N ALA A 355 -3.41 -21.01 -11.02
CA ALA A 355 -4.29 -21.46 -9.95
C ALA A 355 -5.12 -20.31 -9.38
N ALA A 356 -4.47 -19.21 -9.02
CA ALA A 356 -5.16 -18.01 -8.54
C ALA A 356 -6.16 -17.44 -9.57
N ALA A 357 -5.81 -17.44 -10.85
CA ALA A 357 -6.70 -17.02 -11.92
C ALA A 357 -7.93 -17.93 -12.05
N LEU A 358 -7.77 -19.25 -11.92
CA LEU A 358 -8.86 -20.22 -11.94
C LEU A 358 -9.81 -20.03 -10.76
N VAL A 359 -9.29 -19.73 -9.56
CA VAL A 359 -10.11 -19.36 -8.39
C VAL A 359 -10.92 -18.09 -8.65
N LEU A 360 -10.33 -17.06 -9.27
CA LEU A 360 -11.05 -15.82 -9.61
C LEU A 360 -12.16 -16.03 -10.64
N ILE A 361 -12.02 -17.00 -11.55
CA ILE A 361 -13.06 -17.36 -12.53
C ILE A 361 -14.26 -18.01 -11.80
N GLY A 362 -14.00 -18.79 -10.75
CA GLY A 362 -15.04 -19.37 -9.91
C GLY A 362 -15.50 -20.75 -10.38
N ASP A 363 -16.77 -21.09 -10.05
CA ASP A 363 -17.36 -22.44 -10.19
C ASP A 363 -17.19 -23.09 -11.56
N SER A 364 -17.11 -22.29 -12.63
CA SER A 364 -16.90 -22.79 -13.99
C SER A 364 -15.57 -23.53 -14.18
N ALA A 365 -14.62 -23.35 -13.26
CA ALA A 365 -13.32 -24.01 -13.30
C ALA A 365 -13.34 -25.39 -12.61
N ILE A 366 -14.35 -25.71 -11.79
CA ILE A 366 -14.40 -26.94 -10.97
C ILE A 366 -14.33 -28.20 -11.85
N GLU A 367 -15.31 -28.38 -12.72
CA GLU A 367 -15.37 -29.59 -13.57
C GLU A 367 -14.13 -29.76 -14.49
N PRO A 368 -13.62 -28.70 -15.16
CA PRO A 368 -12.37 -28.81 -15.91
C PRO A 368 -11.16 -29.19 -15.06
N LEU A 369 -11.06 -28.68 -13.81
CA LEU A 369 -9.99 -29.02 -12.87
C LEU A 369 -10.10 -30.47 -12.38
N ILE A 370 -11.29 -30.95 -12.08
CA ILE A 370 -11.54 -32.35 -11.72
C ILE A 370 -11.14 -33.25 -12.89
N SER A 371 -11.56 -32.93 -14.11
CA SER A 371 -11.19 -33.67 -15.30
C SER A 371 -9.67 -33.72 -15.51
N PHE A 372 -8.97 -32.61 -15.26
CA PHE A 372 -7.52 -32.54 -15.31
C PHE A 372 -6.85 -33.38 -14.21
N LEU A 373 -7.38 -33.38 -13.00
CA LEU A 373 -6.85 -34.13 -11.85
C LEU A 373 -6.85 -35.65 -12.09
N TYR A 374 -7.91 -36.14 -12.75
CA TYR A 374 -8.10 -37.59 -13.03
C TYR A 374 -7.60 -38.05 -14.39
N ASP A 375 -7.15 -37.14 -15.27
CA ASP A 375 -6.54 -37.53 -16.56
C ASP A 375 -5.13 -38.07 -16.34
N PRO A 376 -4.87 -39.37 -16.66
CA PRO A 376 -3.53 -39.97 -16.51
C PRO A 376 -2.44 -39.27 -17.31
N LYS A 377 -2.81 -38.67 -18.45
CA LYS A 377 -1.89 -37.93 -19.32
C LYS A 377 -1.65 -36.50 -18.88
N ALA A 378 -2.58 -35.92 -18.14
CA ALA A 378 -2.49 -34.55 -17.64
C ALA A 378 -1.38 -34.40 -16.60
N SER A 379 -1.11 -35.47 -15.84
CA SER A 379 -0.08 -35.48 -14.78
C SER A 379 1.35 -35.78 -15.30
N GLU A 380 1.54 -36.02 -16.61
CA GLU A 380 2.86 -36.07 -17.20
C GLU A 380 3.44 -34.64 -17.30
N VAL A 381 4.18 -34.27 -16.27
CA VAL A 381 5.04 -33.08 -16.29
C VAL A 381 6.35 -33.53 -16.89
N GLU A 382 6.76 -32.95 -18.01
CA GLU A 382 8.12 -33.13 -18.52
C GLU A 382 9.10 -32.67 -17.43
N ALA A 383 9.84 -33.60 -16.86
CA ALA A 383 10.79 -33.34 -15.81
C ALA A 383 12.04 -32.64 -16.41
N GLU A 384 11.92 -31.35 -16.71
CA GLU A 384 13.09 -30.49 -16.85
C GLU A 384 13.62 -30.13 -15.47
N GLY A 385 14.57 -30.96 -15.00
CA GLY A 385 15.41 -30.72 -13.84
C GLY A 385 14.69 -30.90 -12.52
N GLU A 386 15.01 -31.96 -11.79
CA GLU A 386 14.68 -32.16 -10.35
C GLU A 386 15.11 -30.97 -9.51
N ARG A 387 14.28 -29.91 -9.44
CA ARG A 387 14.36 -28.95 -8.33
C ARG A 387 13.61 -29.55 -7.16
N VAL A 388 14.35 -30.29 -6.34
CA VAL A 388 13.89 -30.74 -5.03
C VAL A 388 13.64 -29.51 -4.19
N LEU A 389 12.39 -29.12 -4.03
CA LEU A 389 11.98 -28.17 -3.00
C LEU A 389 12.11 -28.89 -1.64
N SER A 390 13.21 -28.63 -0.96
CA SER A 390 13.45 -29.11 0.38
C SER A 390 12.66 -28.24 1.37
N TYR A 391 11.44 -28.65 1.68
CA TYR A 391 10.72 -28.21 2.86
C TYR A 391 10.54 -29.39 3.81
N ALA A 392 11.03 -29.25 5.03
CA ALA A 392 10.80 -30.14 6.18
C ALA A 392 10.81 -31.65 5.82
N SER A 393 11.97 -32.18 5.41
CA SER A 393 12.25 -33.63 5.28
C SER A 393 11.34 -34.47 4.34
N VAL A 394 10.43 -33.89 3.56
CA VAL A 394 9.58 -34.61 2.60
C VAL A 394 9.99 -34.22 1.17
N ARG A 395 10.41 -35.23 0.37
CA ARG A 395 10.69 -35.08 -1.07
C ARG A 395 9.40 -35.35 -1.85
N LEU A 396 8.72 -34.27 -2.29
CA LEU A 396 7.59 -34.39 -3.20
C LEU A 396 8.12 -34.42 -4.65
N THR A 397 7.53 -35.26 -5.47
CA THR A 397 7.78 -35.23 -6.92
C THR A 397 7.07 -33.98 -7.52
N ALA A 398 7.53 -33.51 -8.68
CA ALA A 398 6.87 -32.42 -9.40
C ALA A 398 5.38 -32.75 -9.68
N LYS A 399 5.07 -34.04 -9.90
CA LYS A 399 3.73 -34.58 -10.11
C LYS A 399 2.85 -34.43 -8.86
N ASP A 400 3.39 -34.76 -7.67
CA ASP A 400 2.65 -34.67 -6.41
C ASP A 400 2.39 -33.21 -6.05
N SER A 401 3.37 -32.33 -6.28
CA SER A 401 3.22 -30.89 -6.07
C SER A 401 2.15 -30.27 -6.96
N LEU A 402 2.01 -30.73 -8.22
CA LEU A 402 0.97 -30.27 -9.13
C LEU A 402 -0.42 -30.75 -8.68
N ARG A 403 -0.53 -32.04 -8.30
CA ARG A 403 -1.80 -32.58 -7.80
C ARG A 403 -2.27 -31.87 -6.54
N LEU A 404 -1.37 -31.62 -5.60
CA LEU A 404 -1.65 -30.85 -4.38
C LEU A 404 -2.20 -29.46 -4.72
N LEU A 405 -1.53 -28.70 -5.59
CA LEU A 405 -1.98 -27.38 -6.00
C LEU A 405 -3.37 -27.41 -6.66
N VAL A 406 -3.65 -28.41 -7.49
CA VAL A 406 -4.99 -28.55 -8.10
C VAL A 406 -6.06 -28.83 -7.05
N VAL A 407 -5.76 -29.71 -6.07
CA VAL A 407 -6.69 -29.99 -4.96
C VAL A 407 -6.90 -28.73 -4.10
N GLU A 408 -5.85 -28.04 -3.71
CA GLU A 408 -5.97 -26.75 -2.99
C GLU A 408 -6.79 -25.72 -3.77
N THR A 409 -6.60 -25.64 -5.09
CA THR A 409 -7.38 -24.76 -5.97
C THR A 409 -8.88 -25.14 -5.96
N LEU A 410 -9.19 -26.43 -6.00
CA LEU A 410 -10.54 -26.95 -5.92
C LEU A 410 -11.19 -26.69 -4.55
N GLU A 411 -10.43 -26.87 -3.46
CA GLU A 411 -10.90 -26.56 -2.10
C GLU A 411 -11.25 -25.09 -1.95
N HIS A 412 -10.45 -24.18 -2.50
CA HIS A 412 -10.76 -22.75 -2.54
C HIS A 412 -12.02 -22.41 -3.34
N LEU A 413 -12.41 -23.27 -4.28
CA LEU A 413 -13.65 -23.20 -5.03
C LEU A 413 -14.83 -23.89 -4.30
N GLY A 414 -14.60 -24.41 -3.08
CA GLY A 414 -15.63 -25.06 -2.28
C GLY A 414 -15.87 -26.54 -2.59
N TRP A 415 -14.99 -27.14 -3.43
CA TRP A 415 -15.04 -28.58 -3.68
C TRP A 415 -14.37 -29.36 -2.56
N THR A 416 -14.95 -30.46 -2.14
CA THR A 416 -14.37 -31.40 -1.17
C THR A 416 -14.06 -32.72 -1.86
N PRO A 417 -12.84 -33.30 -1.67
CA PRO A 417 -12.53 -34.59 -2.23
C PRO A 417 -13.45 -35.67 -1.64
N PRO A 418 -13.89 -36.66 -2.45
CA PRO A 418 -14.66 -37.79 -1.92
C PRO A 418 -13.80 -38.62 -0.96
N ASP A 419 -14.42 -39.12 0.11
CA ASP A 419 -13.77 -39.76 1.27
C ASP A 419 -12.86 -40.97 0.97
N GLU A 420 -12.91 -41.53 -0.24
CA GLU A 420 -12.17 -42.72 -0.63
C GLU A 420 -10.82 -42.48 -1.32
N GLU A 421 -10.47 -41.24 -1.69
CA GLU A 421 -9.26 -40.96 -2.50
C GLU A 421 -8.13 -40.23 -1.75
N THR A 422 -8.25 -40.01 -0.45
CA THR A 422 -7.16 -39.49 0.40
C THR A 422 -6.12 -40.54 0.76
N SER A 423 -5.90 -41.58 -0.07
CA SER A 423 -4.84 -42.56 0.13
C SER A 423 -3.46 -42.11 -0.38
N VAL A 424 -3.12 -40.85 -0.31
CA VAL A 424 -1.77 -40.44 0.06
C VAL A 424 -1.71 -40.67 1.56
N ASP A 425 -0.85 -41.62 1.99
CA ASP A 425 -0.63 -42.04 3.37
C ASP A 425 -0.92 -40.90 4.35
N SER A 426 -2.01 -41.02 5.13
CA SER A 426 -2.51 -39.97 6.04
C SER A 426 -1.44 -39.51 7.04
N SER A 427 -0.42 -40.34 7.27
CA SER A 427 0.76 -39.98 8.09
C SER A 427 1.66 -38.92 7.39
N GLN A 428 1.56 -38.78 6.05
CA GLN A 428 2.28 -37.75 5.31
C GLN A 428 1.43 -36.49 5.07
N ALA A 429 0.11 -36.62 4.98
CA ALA A 429 -0.79 -35.50 4.79
C ALA A 429 -0.87 -34.54 6.01
N ASP A 430 -0.82 -35.08 7.23
CA ASP A 430 -0.79 -34.27 8.45
C ASP A 430 0.53 -33.51 8.63
N ASN A 431 1.63 -33.98 8.05
CA ASN A 431 2.91 -33.25 7.98
C ASN A 431 2.97 -32.21 6.85
N LEU A 432 2.02 -32.23 5.90
CA LEU A 432 1.91 -31.31 4.77
C LEU A 432 0.93 -30.16 5.01
N ARG A 433 0.13 -30.21 6.08
CA ARG A 433 -0.62 -29.06 6.61
C ARG A 433 0.35 -28.09 7.24
N VAL A 434 1.21 -27.49 6.44
CA VAL A 434 1.92 -26.28 6.84
C VAL A 434 0.88 -25.19 6.85
N ASP A 435 0.66 -24.57 8.02
CA ASP A 435 -0.11 -23.34 8.24
C ASP A 435 0.45 -22.17 7.39
N ARG A 436 0.26 -22.26 6.10
CA ARG A 436 0.29 -21.12 5.20
C ARG A 436 -1.02 -21.15 4.42
N PRO A 437 -1.97 -20.27 4.76
CA PRO A 437 -2.98 -19.91 3.80
C PRO A 437 -2.22 -19.42 2.55
N LEU A 438 -2.61 -19.85 1.36
CA LEU A 438 -2.32 -19.13 0.12
C LEU A 438 -2.62 -17.67 0.45
N GLY A 439 -1.55 -16.87 0.68
CA GLY A 439 -1.68 -15.57 1.33
C GLY A 439 -2.79 -14.79 0.67
N ASP A 440 -3.86 -14.59 1.40
CA ASP A 440 -4.99 -13.74 1.12
C ASP A 440 -5.27 -13.54 -0.40
N ILE A 441 -5.69 -14.61 -1.11
CA ILE A 441 -5.99 -14.55 -2.56
C ILE A 441 -7.05 -13.46 -2.85
N GLY A 442 -7.87 -13.12 -1.86
CA GLY A 442 -8.82 -12.01 -1.92
C GLY A 442 -8.21 -10.60 -1.80
N ARG A 443 -6.92 -10.48 -1.44
CA ARG A 443 -6.19 -9.22 -1.28
C ARG A 443 -5.08 -8.98 -2.30
N PHE A 444 -5.07 -9.68 -3.42
CA PHE A 444 -4.25 -9.30 -4.56
C PHE A 444 -4.80 -8.02 -5.21
N GLY A 445 -4.72 -6.92 -4.45
CA GLY A 445 -4.61 -5.59 -5.04
C GLY A 445 -3.27 -5.50 -5.77
N PRO A 446 -3.11 -4.58 -6.74
CA PRO A 446 -1.93 -4.46 -7.60
C PRO A 446 -0.61 -4.13 -6.88
N SER A 447 -0.53 -4.26 -5.55
CA SER A 447 0.57 -3.77 -4.71
C SER A 447 1.64 -4.80 -4.33
N GLY A 448 1.47 -6.11 -4.61
CA GLY A 448 2.35 -7.11 -4.00
C GLY A 448 3.79 -7.10 -4.54
N ASP A 449 4.03 -6.92 -5.84
CA ASP A 449 5.34 -7.18 -6.42
C ASP A 449 5.84 -6.18 -7.48
N PHE A 450 5.07 -5.15 -7.83
CA PHE A 450 5.47 -4.21 -8.88
C PHE A 450 6.57 -3.21 -8.47
N ALA A 451 6.83 -3.03 -7.17
CA ALA A 451 7.74 -2.00 -6.66
C ALA A 451 9.18 -2.47 -6.38
N LYS A 452 9.50 -3.76 -6.43
CA LYS A 452 10.84 -4.27 -6.06
C LYS A 452 11.77 -4.63 -7.23
N GLY A 453 11.41 -4.33 -8.44
CA GLY A 453 12.14 -4.72 -9.66
C GLY A 453 13.00 -3.64 -10.33
N SER A 454 13.30 -2.52 -9.70
CA SER A 454 14.13 -1.49 -10.32
C SER A 454 15.17 -0.91 -9.37
N VAL A 455 16.22 -1.68 -9.05
CA VAL A 455 17.56 -1.15 -8.72
C VAL A 455 18.60 -2.20 -9.13
N ARG A 456 19.13 -2.08 -10.32
CA ARG A 456 20.55 -2.12 -10.70
C ARG A 456 20.70 -1.69 -12.13
#